data_9b033af7b327c6f8795c809b2e309c72
#
_entry.id   9b033af7b327c6f8795c809b2e309c72
#
_cell.length_a   1.000
_cell.length_b   1.000
_cell.length_c   1.000
_cell.angle_alpha   90.00
_cell.angle_beta   90.00
_cell.angle_gamma   90.00
#
_symmetry.space_group_name_H-M   'P 1'
#
loop_
_entity.id
_entity.type
_entity.pdbx_description
1 polymer ?
#
loop_
_entity_poly.entity_id
_entity_poly.type
_entity_poly.pdbx_seq_one_letter_code
_entity_poly.pdbx_strand_id
1 'polypeptide(L)'
;MSERRLLNAGGFAACAALLAYALYTQYYGGLEPCPLCIFQRIGIALLGVVFLAAALHHPRGRGRYLYALAIAIVALATLLVAARHVYVQSLPPGTLPSCGAPLSVLLKFTPLWEVVRKVLTGSGECAVVNWRFLGLSMPAWVLLWAFALGAAGVIANLRASSDDPQVMRRFADS
;
A
#
# COMPACT_ATOMS: atom_id res chain seq x y z
N MET A 1 8.06 -25.66 2.91
CA MET A 1 8.14 -24.17 2.90
C MET A 1 7.63 -23.69 4.24
N SER A 2 8.32 -22.78 4.92
CA SER A 2 7.84 -22.27 6.20
C SER A 2 6.58 -21.44 6.01
N GLU A 3 5.67 -21.49 6.98
CA GLU A 3 4.40 -20.75 6.98
C GLU A 3 4.63 -19.25 6.72
N ARG A 4 5.64 -18.66 7.34
CA ARG A 4 6.01 -17.25 7.15
C ARG A 4 6.35 -16.92 5.70
N ARG A 5 7.09 -17.80 5.01
CA ARG A 5 7.43 -17.61 3.60
C ARG A 5 6.18 -17.62 2.71
N LEU A 6 5.27 -18.54 2.98
CA LEU A 6 3.98 -18.63 2.27
C LEU A 6 3.14 -17.38 2.49
N LEU A 7 3.04 -16.88 3.73
CA LEU A 7 2.28 -15.67 4.04
C LEU A 7 2.87 -14.42 3.35
N ASN A 8 4.20 -14.28 3.34
CA ASN A 8 4.83 -13.16 2.61
C ASN A 8 4.67 -13.31 1.09
N ALA A 9 4.78 -14.51 0.53
CA ALA A 9 4.51 -14.75 -0.90
C ALA A 9 3.04 -14.45 -1.26
N GLY A 10 2.10 -14.81 -0.39
CA GLY A 10 0.68 -14.46 -0.53
C GLY A 10 0.45 -12.95 -0.48
N GLY A 11 1.13 -12.23 0.42
CA GLY A 11 1.10 -10.77 0.48
C GLY A 11 1.60 -10.12 -0.81
N PHE A 12 2.71 -10.62 -1.36
CA PHE A 12 3.20 -10.18 -2.68
C PHE A 12 2.19 -10.44 -3.79
N ALA A 13 1.63 -11.65 -3.86
CA ALA A 13 0.64 -12.00 -4.88
C ALA A 13 -0.61 -11.12 -4.79
N ALA A 14 -1.08 -10.80 -3.59
CA ALA A 14 -2.20 -9.90 -3.38
C ALA A 14 -1.88 -8.47 -3.86
N CYS A 15 -0.69 -7.93 -3.54
CA CYS A 15 -0.26 -6.62 -4.05
C CYS A 15 -0.17 -6.61 -5.58
N ALA A 16 0.38 -7.65 -6.20
CA ALA A 16 0.47 -7.80 -7.65
C ALA A 16 -0.93 -7.84 -8.30
N ALA A 17 -1.87 -8.59 -7.72
CA ALA A 17 -3.25 -8.67 -8.20
C ALA A 17 -3.96 -7.31 -8.11
N LEU A 18 -3.80 -6.57 -7.00
CA LEU A 18 -4.36 -5.23 -6.85
C LEU A 18 -3.83 -4.25 -7.89
N LEU A 19 -2.52 -4.28 -8.15
CA LEU A 19 -1.89 -3.44 -9.18
C LEU A 19 -2.34 -3.84 -10.59
N ALA A 20 -2.40 -5.14 -10.89
CA ALA A 20 -2.90 -5.64 -12.16
C ALA A 20 -4.35 -5.18 -12.42
N TYR A 21 -5.21 -5.27 -11.39
CA TYR A 21 -6.57 -4.77 -11.48
C TYR A 21 -6.63 -3.26 -11.72
N ALA A 22 -5.80 -2.48 -11.01
CA ALA A 22 -5.73 -1.03 -11.19
C ALA A 22 -5.25 -0.63 -12.59
N LEU A 23 -4.32 -1.38 -13.19
CA LEU A 23 -3.88 -1.18 -14.57
C LEU A 23 -4.96 -1.60 -15.57
N TYR A 24 -5.62 -2.74 -15.32
CA TYR A 24 -6.73 -3.20 -16.15
C TYR A 24 -7.84 -2.15 -16.24
N THR A 25 -8.28 -1.60 -15.11
CA THR A 25 -9.33 -0.55 -15.09
C THR A 25 -8.89 0.74 -15.77
N GLN A 26 -7.60 1.05 -15.75
CA GLN A 26 -7.05 2.20 -16.47
C GLN A 26 -7.06 1.99 -17.98
N TYR A 27 -6.49 0.87 -18.46
CA TYR A 27 -6.30 0.66 -19.90
C TYR A 27 -7.57 0.20 -20.64
N TYR A 28 -8.39 -0.59 -19.97
CA TYR A 28 -9.61 -1.14 -20.57
C TYR A 28 -10.89 -0.44 -20.08
N GLY A 29 -10.88 0.09 -18.86
CA GLY A 29 -12.00 0.83 -18.29
C GLY A 29 -11.96 2.34 -18.54
N GLY A 30 -10.89 2.87 -19.14
CA GLY A 30 -10.74 4.31 -19.40
C GLY A 30 -10.67 5.17 -18.14
N LEU A 31 -10.35 4.58 -16.97
CA LEU A 31 -10.28 5.28 -15.71
C LEU A 31 -8.89 5.91 -15.51
N GLU A 32 -8.76 7.19 -15.83
CA GLU A 32 -7.50 7.90 -15.59
C GLU A 32 -7.22 8.07 -14.09
N PRO A 33 -6.02 7.67 -13.61
CA PRO A 33 -5.68 7.78 -12.20
C PRO A 33 -5.35 9.23 -11.84
N CYS A 34 -6.03 9.76 -10.83
CA CYS A 34 -5.66 11.03 -10.22
C CYS A 34 -4.30 10.94 -9.49
N PRO A 35 -3.64 12.06 -9.15
CA PRO A 35 -2.35 12.04 -8.47
C PRO A 35 -2.33 11.22 -7.16
N LEU A 36 -3.37 11.30 -6.32
CA LEU A 36 -3.48 10.49 -5.09
C LEU A 36 -3.59 8.99 -5.39
N CYS A 37 -4.27 8.61 -6.49
CA CYS A 37 -4.33 7.22 -6.94
C CYS A 37 -2.94 6.67 -7.33
N ILE A 38 -2.12 7.50 -7.98
CA ILE A 38 -0.76 7.11 -8.36
C ILE A 38 0.09 6.87 -7.11
N PHE A 39 0.01 7.73 -6.09
CA PHE A 39 0.71 7.53 -4.82
C PHE A 39 0.28 6.26 -4.09
N GLN A 40 -1.01 5.93 -4.10
CA GLN A 40 -1.52 4.66 -3.55
C GLN A 40 -0.96 3.45 -4.31
N ARG A 41 -0.89 3.50 -5.64
CA ARG A 41 -0.28 2.43 -6.46
C ARG A 41 1.20 2.25 -6.13
N ILE A 42 1.94 3.35 -5.98
CA ILE A 42 3.35 3.29 -5.54
C ILE A 42 3.45 2.66 -4.15
N GLY A 43 2.58 3.02 -3.21
CA GLY A 43 2.54 2.43 -1.87
C GLY A 43 2.30 0.91 -1.90
N ILE A 44 1.32 0.44 -2.68
CA ILE A 44 1.03 -1.00 -2.85
C ILE A 44 2.20 -1.71 -3.56
N ALA A 45 2.84 -1.08 -4.55
CA ALA A 45 4.02 -1.65 -5.22
C ALA A 45 5.19 -1.81 -4.25
N LEU A 46 5.50 -0.79 -3.45
CA LEU A 46 6.55 -0.85 -2.42
C LEU A 46 6.24 -1.93 -1.38
N LEU A 47 4.98 -2.03 -0.94
CA LEU A 47 4.54 -3.06 -0.01
C LEU A 47 4.78 -4.45 -0.61
N GLY A 48 4.44 -4.65 -1.89
CA GLY A 48 4.70 -5.87 -2.63
C GLY A 48 6.19 -6.21 -2.71
N VAL A 49 7.06 -5.23 -2.98
CA VAL A 49 8.51 -5.43 -3.01
C VAL A 49 9.04 -5.87 -1.64
N VAL A 50 8.56 -5.26 -0.54
CA VAL A 50 8.96 -5.67 0.82
C VAL A 50 8.51 -7.10 1.13
N PHE A 51 7.28 -7.48 0.76
CA PHE A 51 6.78 -8.85 0.90
C PHE A 51 7.60 -9.86 0.08
N LEU A 52 7.93 -9.51 -1.17
CA LEU A 52 8.76 -10.36 -2.02
C LEU A 52 10.15 -10.55 -1.42
N ALA A 53 10.79 -9.47 -0.97
CA ALA A 53 12.09 -9.52 -0.31
C ALA A 53 12.03 -10.38 0.96
N ALA A 54 10.99 -10.25 1.79
CA ALA A 54 10.79 -11.08 2.98
C ALA A 54 10.59 -12.56 2.64
N ALA A 55 9.87 -12.88 1.55
CA ALA A 55 9.66 -14.25 1.09
C ALA A 55 10.95 -14.89 0.55
N LEU A 56 11.80 -14.12 -0.17
CA LEU A 56 13.06 -14.60 -0.74
C LEU A 56 14.15 -14.75 0.31
N HIS A 57 14.37 -13.73 1.15
CA HIS A 57 15.40 -13.74 2.18
C HIS A 57 15.12 -14.69 3.34
N HIS A 58 13.84 -15.03 3.57
CA HIS A 58 13.42 -15.89 4.68
C HIS A 58 14.08 -15.50 6.00
N PRO A 59 13.87 -14.25 6.48
CA PRO A 59 14.63 -13.69 7.60
C PRO A 59 14.41 -14.48 8.90
N ARG A 60 15.51 -14.74 9.64
CA ARG A 60 15.53 -15.38 10.96
C ARG A 60 16.02 -14.38 12.01
N GLY A 61 15.75 -14.63 13.27
CA GLY A 61 16.20 -13.80 14.38
C GLY A 61 15.76 -12.32 14.23
N ARG A 62 16.72 -11.38 14.31
CA ARG A 62 16.44 -9.93 14.24
C ARG A 62 15.92 -9.46 12.87
N GLY A 63 16.26 -10.15 11.78
CA GLY A 63 15.82 -9.78 10.43
C GLY A 63 14.30 -9.75 10.27
N ARG A 64 13.56 -10.61 10.98
CA ARG A 64 12.10 -10.63 10.94
C ARG A 64 11.47 -9.32 11.43
N TYR A 65 12.05 -8.71 12.46
CA TYR A 65 11.56 -7.42 13.00
C TYR A 65 11.78 -6.27 12.03
N LEU A 66 12.90 -6.30 11.28
CA LEU A 66 13.16 -5.29 10.24
C LEU A 66 12.13 -5.36 9.12
N TYR A 67 11.77 -6.58 8.67
CA TYR A 67 10.71 -6.73 7.66
C TYR A 67 9.33 -6.37 8.21
N ALA A 68 9.01 -6.75 9.46
CA ALA A 68 7.76 -6.33 10.09
C ALA A 68 7.67 -4.79 10.19
N LEU A 69 8.76 -4.12 10.58
CA LEU A 69 8.83 -2.67 10.65
C LEU A 69 8.70 -2.02 9.26
N ALA A 70 9.40 -2.55 8.25
CA ALA A 70 9.32 -2.04 6.88
C ALA A 70 7.89 -2.16 6.32
N ILE A 71 7.24 -3.33 6.51
CA ILE A 71 5.83 -3.53 6.14
C ILE A 71 4.93 -2.53 6.87
N ALA A 72 5.12 -2.35 8.19
CA ALA A 72 4.31 -1.41 8.98
C ALA A 72 4.44 0.03 8.49
N ILE A 73 5.67 0.49 8.20
CA ILE A 73 5.92 1.86 7.71
C ILE A 73 5.27 2.08 6.34
N VAL A 74 5.49 1.16 5.38
CA VAL A 74 4.95 1.30 4.03
C VAL A 74 3.42 1.19 4.04
N ALA A 75 2.86 0.24 4.79
CA ALA A 75 1.42 0.09 4.94
C ALA A 75 0.79 1.34 5.58
N LEU A 76 1.39 1.89 6.65
CA LEU A 76 0.91 3.10 7.30
C LEU A 76 0.95 4.31 6.35
N ALA A 77 2.03 4.51 5.62
CA ALA A 77 2.13 5.57 4.62
C ALA A 77 1.03 5.45 3.55
N THR A 78 0.80 4.23 3.04
CA THR A 78 -0.25 3.94 2.06
C THR A 78 -1.65 4.20 2.64
N LEU A 79 -1.88 3.80 3.89
CA LEU A 79 -3.12 4.06 4.63
C LEU A 79 -3.40 5.55 4.77
N LEU A 80 -2.40 6.35 5.14
CA LEU A 80 -2.54 7.81 5.30
C LEU A 80 -2.92 8.48 3.97
N VAL A 81 -2.27 8.08 2.87
CA VAL A 81 -2.62 8.58 1.53
C VAL A 81 -4.03 8.16 1.13
N ALA A 82 -4.42 6.90 1.39
CA ALA A 82 -5.76 6.41 1.07
C ALA A 82 -6.84 7.08 1.93
N ALA A 83 -6.59 7.26 3.23
CA ALA A 83 -7.50 7.97 4.12
C ALA A 83 -7.67 9.44 3.70
N ARG A 84 -6.57 10.11 3.34
CA ARG A 84 -6.63 11.47 2.78
C ARG A 84 -7.48 11.53 1.51
N HIS A 85 -7.34 10.55 0.63
CA HIS A 85 -8.12 10.49 -0.60
C HIS A 85 -9.62 10.29 -0.32
N VAL A 86 -9.99 9.37 0.58
CA VAL A 86 -11.39 9.17 1.02
C VAL A 86 -11.95 10.47 1.62
N TYR A 87 -11.16 11.17 2.44
CA TYR A 87 -11.56 12.47 2.98
C TYR A 87 -11.80 13.51 1.89
N VAL A 88 -10.90 13.60 0.89
CA VAL A 88 -11.08 14.50 -0.26
C VAL A 88 -12.39 14.23 -1.02
N GLN A 89 -12.76 12.95 -1.17
CA GLN A 89 -14.02 12.55 -1.80
C GLN A 89 -15.27 12.89 -0.98
N SER A 90 -15.13 13.14 0.32
CA SER A 90 -16.24 13.54 1.20
C SER A 90 -16.47 15.06 1.25
N LEU A 91 -15.58 15.86 0.66
CA LEU A 91 -15.70 17.32 0.65
C LEU A 91 -16.82 17.78 -0.33
N PRO A 92 -17.50 18.90 -0.02
CA PRO A 92 -18.48 19.47 -0.94
C PRO A 92 -17.87 19.84 -2.31
N PRO A 93 -18.62 19.67 -3.41
CA PRO A 93 -18.15 20.10 -4.74
C PRO A 93 -17.72 21.57 -4.74
N GLY A 94 -16.59 21.88 -5.39
CA GLY A 94 -16.04 23.23 -5.48
C GLY A 94 -15.13 23.68 -4.34
N THR A 95 -14.95 22.84 -3.31
CA THR A 95 -14.03 23.14 -2.19
C THR A 95 -12.55 23.11 -2.62
N LEU A 96 -12.23 22.30 -3.62
CA LEU A 96 -10.87 22.15 -4.15
C LEU A 96 -10.77 22.76 -5.54
N PRO A 97 -9.62 23.34 -5.91
CA PRO A 97 -9.40 23.87 -7.25
C PRO A 97 -9.59 22.75 -8.29
N SER A 98 -10.47 23.01 -9.27
CA SER A 98 -10.89 22.02 -10.28
C SER A 98 -9.80 21.64 -11.28
N CYS A 99 -8.76 22.46 -11.43
CA CYS A 99 -7.64 22.21 -12.34
C CYS A 99 -6.36 22.00 -11.54
N GLY A 100 -6.02 20.75 -11.29
CA GLY A 100 -4.67 20.34 -10.88
C GLY A 100 -3.79 20.18 -12.13
N ALA A 101 -2.55 20.70 -12.11
CA ALA A 101 -1.62 20.35 -13.18
C ALA A 101 -1.35 18.83 -13.14
N PRO A 102 -1.29 18.14 -14.30
CA PRO A 102 -0.94 16.73 -14.36
C PRO A 102 0.37 16.47 -13.61
N LEU A 103 0.47 15.30 -12.94
CA LEU A 103 1.65 14.95 -12.13
C LEU A 103 2.95 15.04 -12.96
N SER A 104 2.89 14.71 -14.25
CA SER A 104 4.02 14.82 -15.19
C SER A 104 4.52 16.25 -15.36
N VAL A 105 3.63 17.22 -15.31
CA VAL A 105 3.97 18.66 -15.39
C VAL A 105 4.52 19.14 -14.05
N LEU A 106 3.91 18.75 -12.95
CA LEU A 106 4.39 19.10 -11.61
C LEU A 106 5.82 18.61 -11.37
N LEU A 107 6.13 17.36 -11.78
CA LEU A 107 7.47 16.78 -11.63
C LEU A 107 8.55 17.49 -12.47
N LYS A 108 8.18 18.15 -13.57
CA LYS A 108 9.14 18.89 -14.43
C LYS A 108 9.49 20.28 -13.89
N PHE A 109 8.55 20.94 -13.23
CA PHE A 109 8.66 22.37 -12.92
C PHE A 109 8.66 22.67 -11.41
N THR A 110 8.46 21.66 -10.55
CA THR A 110 8.31 21.87 -9.11
C THR A 110 9.22 20.93 -8.33
N PRO A 111 9.87 21.38 -7.23
CA PRO A 111 10.67 20.52 -6.37
C PRO A 111 9.82 19.40 -5.77
N LEU A 112 10.41 18.21 -5.60
CA LEU A 112 9.71 16.98 -5.22
C LEU A 112 8.87 17.11 -3.93
N TRP A 113 9.38 17.83 -2.93
CA TRP A 113 8.67 18.05 -1.67
C TRP A 113 7.38 18.87 -1.88
N GLU A 114 7.39 19.83 -2.77
CA GLU A 114 6.23 20.66 -3.09
C GLU A 114 5.21 19.89 -3.92
N VAL A 115 5.67 19.01 -4.82
CA VAL A 115 4.81 18.03 -5.51
C VAL A 115 4.07 17.16 -4.51
N VAL A 116 4.78 16.56 -3.56
CA VAL A 116 4.16 15.73 -2.50
C VAL A 116 3.15 16.54 -1.70
N ARG A 117 3.48 17.77 -1.31
CA ARG A 117 2.56 18.65 -0.58
C ARG A 117 1.31 18.96 -1.40
N LYS A 118 1.45 19.33 -2.69
CA LYS A 118 0.32 19.62 -3.58
C LYS A 118 -0.56 18.39 -3.80
N VAL A 119 0.04 17.23 -4.00
CA VAL A 119 -0.71 15.98 -4.16
C VAL A 119 -1.48 15.63 -2.89
N LEU A 120 -0.87 15.78 -1.71
CA LEU A 120 -1.54 15.52 -0.42
C LEU A 120 -2.65 16.54 -0.09
N THR A 121 -2.57 17.77 -0.59
CA THR A 121 -3.70 18.73 -0.47
C THR A 121 -4.90 18.26 -1.27
N GLY A 122 -4.69 17.50 -2.35
CA GLY A 122 -5.73 17.03 -3.25
C GLY A 122 -6.12 18.05 -4.32
N SER A 123 -6.57 17.56 -5.46
CA SER A 123 -7.16 18.35 -6.55
C SER A 123 -8.62 17.97 -6.73
N GLY A 124 -9.39 18.80 -7.42
CA GLY A 124 -10.79 18.51 -7.74
C GLY A 124 -10.99 17.19 -8.47
N GLU A 125 -10.02 16.75 -9.27
CA GLU A 125 -10.02 15.43 -9.92
C GLU A 125 -10.03 14.27 -8.91
N CYS A 126 -9.40 14.43 -7.74
CA CYS A 126 -9.40 13.43 -6.67
C CYS A 126 -10.75 13.37 -5.93
N ALA A 127 -11.56 14.42 -5.99
CA ALA A 127 -12.88 14.46 -5.35
C ALA A 127 -13.94 13.70 -6.16
N VAL A 128 -13.72 13.50 -7.47
CA VAL A 128 -14.68 12.81 -8.35
C VAL A 128 -14.59 11.30 -8.14
N VAL A 129 -15.72 10.68 -7.82
CA VAL A 129 -15.81 9.23 -7.65
C VAL A 129 -16.29 8.59 -8.96
N ASN A 130 -15.36 8.18 -9.81
CA ASN A 130 -15.67 7.58 -11.11
C ASN A 130 -15.93 6.07 -11.04
N TRP A 131 -15.63 5.41 -9.93
CA TRP A 131 -15.78 3.96 -9.76
C TRP A 131 -16.21 3.61 -8.34
N ARG A 132 -17.22 2.73 -8.22
CA ARG A 132 -17.69 2.17 -6.95
C ARG A 132 -17.94 0.68 -7.09
N PHE A 133 -17.53 -0.07 -6.08
CA PHE A 133 -17.85 -1.49 -5.94
C PHE A 133 -18.35 -1.77 -4.52
N LEU A 134 -19.48 -2.43 -4.38
CA LEU A 134 -20.15 -2.68 -3.08
C LEU A 134 -20.34 -1.39 -2.23
N GLY A 135 -20.61 -0.27 -2.88
CA GLY A 135 -20.80 1.02 -2.20
C GLY A 135 -19.52 1.78 -1.82
N LEU A 136 -18.35 1.14 -1.95
CA LEU A 136 -17.04 1.73 -1.63
C LEU A 136 -16.35 2.25 -2.88
N SER A 137 -15.70 3.41 -2.75
CA SER A 137 -14.83 3.95 -3.80
C SER A 137 -13.49 3.20 -3.86
N MET A 138 -12.77 3.32 -4.98
CA MET A 138 -11.47 2.66 -5.15
C MET A 138 -10.48 2.97 -4.02
N PRO A 139 -10.29 4.24 -3.57
CA PRO A 139 -9.40 4.53 -2.44
C PRO A 139 -9.85 3.91 -1.11
N ALA A 140 -11.15 3.73 -0.89
CA ALA A 140 -11.65 3.03 0.29
C ALA A 140 -11.26 1.55 0.28
N TRP A 141 -11.30 0.90 -0.88
CA TRP A 141 -10.79 -0.47 -1.04
C TRP A 141 -9.28 -0.56 -0.82
N VAL A 142 -8.50 0.42 -1.34
CA VAL A 142 -7.05 0.46 -1.08
C VAL A 142 -6.76 0.61 0.41
N LEU A 143 -7.54 1.43 1.13
CA LEU A 143 -7.42 1.60 2.57
C LEU A 143 -7.64 0.27 3.31
N LEU A 144 -8.70 -0.47 2.97
CA LEU A 144 -8.98 -1.78 3.57
C LEU A 144 -7.87 -2.80 3.29
N TRP A 145 -7.42 -2.88 2.04
CA TRP A 145 -6.36 -3.81 1.65
C TRP A 145 -5.00 -3.45 2.25
N ALA A 146 -4.63 -2.17 2.30
CA ALA A 146 -3.39 -1.73 2.94
C ALA A 146 -3.39 -2.05 4.44
N PHE A 147 -4.53 -1.89 5.13
CA PHE A 147 -4.69 -2.29 6.52
C PHE A 147 -4.57 -3.81 6.69
N ALA A 148 -5.33 -4.59 5.93
CA ALA A 148 -5.33 -6.05 6.03
C ALA A 148 -3.95 -6.66 5.72
N LEU A 149 -3.32 -6.22 4.63
CA LEU A 149 -1.98 -6.69 4.24
C LEU A 149 -0.91 -6.24 5.24
N GLY A 150 -0.97 -4.98 5.69
CA GLY A 150 -0.05 -4.46 6.70
C GLY A 150 -0.14 -5.25 8.01
N ALA A 151 -1.35 -5.45 8.55
CA ALA A 151 -1.58 -6.21 9.76
C ALA A 151 -1.15 -7.68 9.60
N ALA A 152 -1.59 -8.34 8.52
CA ALA A 152 -1.21 -9.73 8.24
C ALA A 152 0.31 -9.90 8.09
N GLY A 153 0.98 -8.99 7.36
CA GLY A 153 2.42 -9.04 7.16
C GLY A 153 3.21 -8.81 8.44
N VAL A 154 2.81 -7.85 9.26
CA VAL A 154 3.43 -7.62 10.58
C VAL A 154 3.26 -8.84 11.47
N ILE A 155 2.04 -9.36 11.60
CA ILE A 155 1.74 -10.54 12.42
C ILE A 155 2.53 -11.75 11.93
N ALA A 156 2.57 -11.99 10.61
CA ALA A 156 3.30 -13.12 10.01
C ALA A 156 4.81 -13.07 10.32
N ASN A 157 5.39 -11.86 10.30
CA ASN A 157 6.82 -11.69 10.56
C ASN A 157 7.16 -11.65 12.06
N LEU A 158 6.22 -11.25 12.94
CA LEU A 158 6.43 -11.23 14.38
C LEU A 158 6.19 -12.60 15.03
N ARG A 159 5.30 -13.43 14.49
CA ARG A 159 5.05 -14.77 15.03
C ARG A 159 6.34 -15.59 15.04
N ALA A 160 6.63 -16.25 16.17
CA ALA A 160 7.71 -17.21 16.24
C ALA A 160 7.36 -18.41 15.33
N SER A 161 8.25 -18.72 14.38
CA SER A 161 8.12 -19.93 13.59
C SER A 161 8.66 -21.09 14.41
N SER A 162 8.03 -22.26 14.32
CA SER A 162 8.53 -23.52 14.90
C SER A 162 9.96 -23.86 14.42
N ASP A 163 10.38 -23.29 13.31
CA ASP A 163 11.73 -23.43 12.75
C ASP A 163 12.75 -22.44 13.35
N ASP A 164 12.37 -21.63 14.36
CA ASP A 164 13.28 -20.68 14.98
C ASP A 164 14.21 -21.44 15.95
N PRO A 165 15.54 -21.42 15.75
CA PRO A 165 16.49 -22.13 16.61
C PRO A 165 16.38 -21.77 18.10
N GLN A 166 15.88 -20.59 18.43
CA GLN A 166 15.67 -20.15 19.81
C GLN A 166 14.47 -20.86 20.47
N VAL A 167 13.44 -21.17 19.68
CA VAL A 167 12.28 -21.96 20.15
C VAL A 167 12.69 -23.40 20.37
N MET A 168 13.47 -23.98 19.44
CA MET A 168 13.98 -25.33 19.56
C MET A 168 14.91 -25.52 20.78
N ARG A 169 15.78 -24.54 21.09
CA ARG A 169 16.62 -24.60 22.29
C ARG A 169 15.82 -24.55 23.58
N ARG A 170 14.75 -23.76 23.66
CA ARG A 170 13.88 -23.73 24.85
C ARG A 170 13.19 -25.07 25.14
N PHE A 171 12.82 -25.82 24.09
CA PHE A 171 12.24 -27.16 24.27
C PHE A 171 13.29 -28.24 24.57
N ALA A 172 14.57 -28.01 24.22
CA ALA A 172 15.65 -28.92 24.53
C ALA A 172 16.18 -28.78 25.99
N ASP A 173 15.99 -27.58 26.58
CA ASP A 173 16.44 -27.24 27.94
C ASP A 173 15.34 -27.40 28.99
N SER A 174 14.15 -27.90 28.62
CA SER A 174 13.01 -28.21 29.53
C SER A 174 12.82 -29.75 29.66
#